data_7e35da421b013f5a259818bc4e74ba57
#
_entry.id   7e35da421b013f5a259818bc4e74ba57
#
_cell.length_a   1.000
_cell.length_b   1.000
_cell.length_c   1.000
_cell.angle_alpha   90.00
_cell.angle_beta   90.00
_cell.angle_gamma   90.00
#
_symmetry.space_group_name_H-M   'P 1'
#
loop_
_entity.id
_entity.type
_entity.pdbx_description
1 polymer ?
#
loop_
_entity_poly.entity_id
_entity_poly.type
_entity_poly.pdbx_seq_one_letter_code
_entity_poly.pdbx_strand_id
1 'polypeptide(L)'
;HRDLHLCDRRQRQMCIRDRLSSTLSGGESQRINLATSLGSSLVGSLYILDEPSIGLHSRDTALLIQVLRRLQQLGNTVIIVEHDEDIIRSADYIIDIGPQAGRLGGEVVYQGPIEGLVNAERSYTAKYLTGRESIPVPVQRRPWHNYIEIEGAVHNNLKNINVRFPLYVMTVVTGVSGSGKSSLVRDVFYRSLARCYDDEGVMPGTYGRLSGDVSLMKHIEFVDQNPIGHSSRSNPATYLKAFDEIRKLFAEQQAAKQMGFTAAYFSFNVEGGRCEECKGDGTITVEMQFMADLVLPCESCHGKRFKPDILEVEYRGKNIADVLDMTVNQAVEFFSESSGTAEKKIVRRLKPLQDVGLSLIHISEPTRPISIS
;
A
#
# COMPACT_ATOMS: atom_id res chain seq x y z
N HIS A 1 23.98 -23.26 25.02
CA HIS A 1 23.70 -22.15 25.97
C HIS A 1 24.92 -21.23 26.26
N ARG A 2 26.14 -21.62 25.89
CA ARG A 2 27.35 -20.77 26.04
C ARG A 2 27.62 -19.82 24.88
N ASP A 3 27.09 -20.10 23.68
CA ASP A 3 27.34 -19.31 22.49
C ASP A 3 26.46 -18.05 22.36
N LEU A 4 25.33 -18.00 23.07
CA LEU A 4 24.43 -16.84 23.12
C LEU A 4 25.03 -15.62 23.83
N HIS A 5 25.95 -15.85 24.80
CA HIS A 5 26.59 -14.74 25.52
C HIS A 5 27.80 -14.10 24.82
N LEU A 6 28.36 -14.74 23.79
CA LEU A 6 29.49 -14.20 23.02
C LEU A 6 29.04 -13.20 21.94
N CYS A 7 27.77 -13.27 21.54
CA CYS A 7 27.18 -12.32 20.56
C CYS A 7 26.90 -10.93 21.17
N ASP A 8 26.80 -10.83 22.50
CA ASP A 8 26.35 -9.61 23.20
C ASP A 8 27.49 -8.59 23.47
N ARG A 9 28.74 -8.94 23.26
CA ARG A 9 29.89 -8.08 23.63
C ARG A 9 30.74 -7.53 22.50
N ARG A 10 30.64 -8.04 21.29
CA ARG A 10 31.42 -7.52 20.13
C ARG A 10 30.58 -7.43 18.88
N GLN A 11 30.13 -6.24 18.59
CA GLN A 11 29.41 -5.89 17.38
C GLN A 11 27.97 -6.41 17.32
N ARG A 12 27.01 -5.50 17.43
CA ARG A 12 25.62 -5.65 17.04
C ARG A 12 25.51 -5.75 15.51
N GLN A 13 26.22 -6.70 14.93
CA GLN A 13 25.89 -7.22 13.62
C GLN A 13 24.71 -8.14 13.83
N MET A 14 23.65 -7.91 13.06
CA MET A 14 22.49 -8.78 12.96
C MET A 14 22.97 -10.21 12.78
N CYS A 15 22.85 -11.06 13.84
CA CYS A 15 23.25 -12.46 13.72
C CYS A 15 22.38 -13.10 12.65
N ILE A 16 23.01 -13.65 11.61
CA ILE A 16 22.33 -14.31 10.48
C ILE A 16 21.40 -15.44 10.94
N ARG A 17 21.57 -15.95 12.17
CA ARG A 17 20.77 -17.02 12.77
C ARG A 17 19.53 -16.55 13.54
N ASP A 18 19.36 -15.26 13.78
CA ASP A 18 18.39 -14.78 14.77
C ASP A 18 17.06 -14.32 14.19
N ARG A 19 16.91 -14.26 12.85
CA ARG A 19 15.67 -13.85 12.20
C ARG A 19 15.18 -14.92 11.24
N LEU A 20 13.94 -15.33 11.42
CA LEU A 20 13.21 -16.09 10.42
C LEU A 20 13.00 -15.21 9.18
N SER A 21 13.16 -15.76 7.99
CA SER A 21 12.96 -15.05 6.71
C SER A 21 11.57 -14.41 6.60
N SER A 22 10.56 -15.02 7.23
CA SER A 22 9.19 -14.48 7.32
C SER A 22 9.07 -13.19 8.15
N THR A 23 10.10 -12.81 8.90
CA THR A 23 10.13 -11.57 9.70
C THR A 23 10.88 -10.42 9.02
N LEU A 24 11.42 -10.66 7.84
CA LEU A 24 12.09 -9.66 7.03
C LEU A 24 11.07 -8.73 6.37
N SER A 25 11.35 -7.44 6.35
CA SER A 25 10.60 -6.51 5.50
C SER A 25 10.86 -6.77 4.03
N GLY A 26 9.93 -6.39 3.14
CA GLY A 26 10.11 -6.52 1.70
C GLY A 26 11.44 -5.93 1.21
N GLY A 27 11.82 -4.74 1.68
CA GLY A 27 13.10 -4.12 1.34
C GLY A 27 14.33 -4.85 1.90
N GLU A 28 14.23 -5.53 3.06
CA GLU A 28 15.33 -6.38 3.59
C GLU A 28 15.50 -7.64 2.73
N SER A 29 14.40 -8.28 2.35
CA SER A 29 14.40 -9.47 1.48
C SER A 29 14.99 -9.14 0.10
N GLN A 30 14.59 -8.02 -0.49
CA GLN A 30 15.10 -7.58 -1.79
C GLN A 30 16.60 -7.29 -1.76
N ARG A 31 17.10 -6.68 -0.68
CA ARG A 31 18.55 -6.44 -0.51
C ARG A 31 19.36 -7.73 -0.35
N ILE A 32 18.80 -8.75 0.31
CA ILE A 32 19.42 -10.07 0.40
C ILE A 32 19.51 -10.69 -0.99
N ASN A 33 18.44 -10.63 -1.79
CA ASN A 33 18.43 -11.12 -3.17
C ASN A 33 19.45 -10.35 -4.03
N LEU A 34 19.55 -9.04 -3.85
CA LEU A 34 20.57 -8.23 -4.55
C LEU A 34 22.00 -8.61 -4.14
N ALA A 35 22.21 -8.90 -2.86
CA ALA A 35 23.52 -9.36 -2.38
C ALA A 35 23.92 -10.74 -2.94
N THR A 36 22.95 -11.65 -3.12
CA THR A 36 23.19 -12.94 -3.79
C THR A 36 23.52 -12.75 -5.27
N SER A 37 22.84 -11.84 -5.95
CA SER A 37 23.10 -11.48 -7.35
C SER A 37 24.50 -10.89 -7.55
N LEU A 38 24.99 -10.07 -6.61
CA LEU A 38 26.37 -9.57 -6.61
C LEU A 38 27.42 -10.67 -6.42
N GLY A 39 27.08 -11.72 -5.68
CA GLY A 39 27.94 -12.89 -5.47
C GLY A 39 27.97 -13.84 -6.67
N SER A 40 27.00 -13.78 -7.56
CA SER A 40 26.99 -14.52 -8.82
C SER A 40 27.86 -13.76 -9.85
N SER A 41 28.80 -14.46 -10.47
CA SER A 41 29.67 -13.90 -11.51
C SER A 41 28.95 -13.72 -12.86
N LEU A 42 27.67 -13.38 -12.86
CA LEU A 42 26.88 -13.21 -14.07
C LEU A 42 27.27 -11.90 -14.76
N VAL A 43 27.64 -12.01 -16.03
CA VAL A 43 27.96 -10.89 -16.93
C VAL A 43 26.96 -10.92 -18.10
N GLY A 44 26.56 -9.73 -18.56
CA GLY A 44 25.60 -9.61 -19.67
C GLY A 44 24.16 -9.91 -19.27
N SER A 45 23.85 -9.88 -17.98
CA SER A 45 22.51 -10.13 -17.45
C SER A 45 21.69 -8.85 -17.38
N LEU A 46 20.36 -8.97 -17.45
CA LEU A 46 19.39 -7.92 -17.21
C LEU A 46 18.81 -8.05 -15.80
N TYR A 47 18.99 -7.03 -14.99
CA TYR A 47 18.36 -6.91 -13.67
C TYR A 47 17.22 -5.91 -13.73
N ILE A 48 16.02 -6.34 -13.31
CA ILE A 48 14.83 -5.50 -13.20
C ILE A 48 14.47 -5.43 -11.72
N LEU A 49 14.44 -4.23 -11.16
CA LEU A 49 14.20 -3.97 -9.74
C LEU A 49 13.01 -3.02 -9.61
N ASP A 50 12.03 -3.41 -8.80
CA ASP A 50 10.83 -2.63 -8.51
C ASP A 50 10.94 -2.04 -7.10
N GLU A 51 10.98 -0.72 -6.99
CA GLU A 51 11.08 0.07 -5.75
C GLU A 51 12.12 -0.46 -4.72
N PRO A 52 13.40 -0.70 -5.11
CA PRO A 52 14.39 -1.25 -4.20
C PRO A 52 14.74 -0.33 -3.02
N SER A 53 14.40 0.96 -3.06
CA SER A 53 14.62 1.91 -1.97
C SER A 53 13.52 1.93 -0.91
N ILE A 54 12.44 1.19 -1.10
CA ILE A 54 11.27 1.26 -0.22
C ILE A 54 11.64 1.05 1.26
N GLY A 55 11.28 2.03 2.10
CA GLY A 55 11.57 2.01 3.54
C GLY A 55 13.04 2.22 3.92
N LEU A 56 13.92 2.57 2.96
CA LEU A 56 15.30 2.92 3.24
C LEU A 56 15.42 4.34 3.82
N HIS A 57 16.46 4.54 4.59
CA HIS A 57 16.96 5.86 4.95
C HIS A 57 17.91 6.34 3.86
N SER A 58 18.02 7.66 3.59
CA SER A 58 18.89 8.24 2.55
C SER A 58 20.34 7.76 2.62
N ARG A 59 20.87 7.49 3.84
CA ARG A 59 22.18 6.85 4.01
C ARG A 59 22.25 5.47 3.37
N ASP A 60 21.19 4.68 3.51
CA ASP A 60 21.14 3.30 3.01
C ASP A 60 20.87 3.31 1.50
N THR A 61 20.12 4.30 0.99
CA THR A 61 19.95 4.57 -0.45
C THR A 61 21.29 4.82 -1.13
N ALA A 62 22.18 5.59 -0.51
CA ALA A 62 23.52 5.82 -1.06
C ALA A 62 24.33 4.52 -1.22
N LEU A 63 24.22 3.58 -0.26
CA LEU A 63 24.84 2.26 -0.36
C LEU A 63 24.19 1.41 -1.46
N LEU A 64 22.88 1.47 -1.60
CA LEU A 64 22.16 0.79 -2.68
C LEU A 64 22.64 1.28 -4.05
N ILE A 65 22.76 2.59 -4.26
CA ILE A 65 23.27 3.17 -5.50
C ILE A 65 24.67 2.62 -5.83
N GLN A 66 25.56 2.51 -4.84
CA GLN A 66 26.90 1.92 -5.05
C GLN A 66 26.82 0.47 -5.54
N VAL A 67 25.91 -0.32 -4.96
CA VAL A 67 25.65 -1.71 -5.34
C VAL A 67 25.16 -1.79 -6.78
N LEU A 68 24.18 -0.97 -7.15
CA LEU A 68 23.62 -0.90 -8.51
C LEU A 68 24.67 -0.51 -9.56
N ARG A 69 25.49 0.49 -9.24
CA ARG A 69 26.61 0.89 -10.09
C ARG A 69 27.66 -0.22 -10.26
N ARG A 70 27.92 -0.98 -9.21
CA ARG A 70 28.84 -2.14 -9.30
C ARG A 70 28.28 -3.24 -10.19
N LEU A 71 26.96 -3.53 -10.13
CA LEU A 71 26.33 -4.47 -11.06
C LEU A 71 26.49 -4.00 -12.51
N GLN A 72 26.27 -2.73 -12.78
CA GLN A 72 26.46 -2.13 -14.11
C GLN A 72 27.93 -2.26 -14.58
N GLN A 73 28.88 -1.95 -13.72
CA GLN A 73 30.32 -2.04 -14.04
C GLN A 73 30.78 -3.47 -14.37
N LEU A 74 30.10 -4.49 -13.88
CA LEU A 74 30.31 -5.88 -14.24
C LEU A 74 29.78 -6.25 -15.64
N GLY A 75 29.28 -5.29 -16.40
CA GLY A 75 28.75 -5.49 -17.77
C GLY A 75 27.30 -5.93 -17.81
N ASN A 76 26.53 -5.65 -16.77
CA ASN A 76 25.10 -5.94 -16.71
C ASN A 76 24.26 -4.70 -17.06
N THR A 77 23.01 -4.94 -17.49
CA THR A 77 21.99 -3.90 -17.65
C THR A 77 21.12 -3.89 -16.41
N VAL A 78 20.88 -2.70 -15.85
CA VAL A 78 20.04 -2.54 -14.65
C VAL A 78 18.88 -1.60 -14.97
N ILE A 79 17.65 -2.09 -14.85
CA ILE A 79 16.42 -1.32 -14.99
C ILE A 79 15.78 -1.21 -13.60
N ILE A 80 15.41 0.00 -13.19
CA ILE A 80 14.88 0.26 -11.86
C ILE A 80 13.59 1.07 -12.01
N VAL A 81 12.52 0.62 -11.38
CA VAL A 81 11.29 1.41 -11.18
C VAL A 81 11.45 2.11 -9.84
N GLU A 82 11.46 3.44 -9.81
CA GLU A 82 11.80 4.20 -8.60
C GLU A 82 11.15 5.58 -8.53
N HIS A 83 11.01 6.08 -7.29
CA HIS A 83 10.52 7.41 -6.96
C HIS A 83 11.51 8.20 -6.09
N ASP A 84 12.58 7.56 -5.62
CA ASP A 84 13.62 8.19 -4.81
C ASP A 84 14.49 9.13 -5.67
N GLU A 85 14.58 10.40 -5.24
CA GLU A 85 15.30 11.45 -5.98
C GLU A 85 16.77 11.12 -6.19
N ASP A 86 17.47 10.56 -5.20
CA ASP A 86 18.89 10.26 -5.27
C ASP A 86 19.16 9.15 -6.29
N ILE A 87 18.29 8.13 -6.37
CA ILE A 87 18.38 7.06 -7.37
C ILE A 87 18.10 7.60 -8.77
N ILE A 88 17.04 8.38 -8.94
CA ILE A 88 16.71 8.99 -10.24
C ILE A 88 17.87 9.85 -10.74
N ARG A 89 18.43 10.69 -9.87
CA ARG A 89 19.60 11.54 -10.21
C ARG A 89 20.87 10.73 -10.52
N SER A 90 20.97 9.52 -10.00
CA SER A 90 22.10 8.63 -10.28
C SER A 90 21.96 7.83 -11.57
N ALA A 91 20.79 7.83 -12.20
CA ALA A 91 20.55 7.07 -13.42
C ALA A 91 21.27 7.69 -14.64
N ASP A 92 21.70 6.85 -15.58
CA ASP A 92 22.28 7.30 -16.85
C ASP A 92 21.21 7.64 -17.87
N TYR A 93 20.03 7.01 -17.75
CA TYR A 93 18.92 7.15 -18.67
C TYR A 93 17.60 7.05 -17.93
N ILE A 94 16.66 7.94 -18.21
CA ILE A 94 15.36 8.03 -17.57
C ILE A 94 14.28 7.77 -18.61
N ILE A 95 13.29 6.96 -18.24
CA ILE A 95 12.01 6.81 -18.94
C ILE A 95 10.94 7.20 -17.95
N ASP A 96 10.25 8.32 -18.19
CA ASP A 96 9.20 8.83 -17.32
C ASP A 96 7.82 8.56 -17.94
N ILE A 97 6.97 7.88 -17.18
CA ILE A 97 5.63 7.47 -17.59
C ILE A 97 4.60 8.36 -16.88
N GLY A 98 3.70 8.93 -17.66
CA GLY A 98 2.68 9.84 -17.13
C GLY A 98 1.63 10.19 -18.18
N PRO A 99 1.07 11.42 -18.13
CA PRO A 99 1.28 12.45 -17.10
C PRO A 99 0.58 12.16 -15.78
N GLN A 100 -0.49 11.35 -15.80
CA GLN A 100 -1.30 11.00 -14.63
C GLN A 100 -1.36 9.48 -14.42
N ALA A 101 -2.19 9.03 -13.49
CA ALA A 101 -2.41 7.61 -13.23
C ALA A 101 -3.60 7.03 -14.05
N GLY A 102 -3.70 5.71 -14.11
CA GLY A 102 -4.80 4.99 -14.74
C GLY A 102 -4.98 5.34 -16.22
N ARG A 103 -6.22 5.61 -16.65
CA ARG A 103 -6.55 5.90 -18.06
C ARG A 103 -5.94 7.20 -18.59
N LEU A 104 -5.53 8.10 -17.73
CA LEU A 104 -4.90 9.37 -18.07
C LEU A 104 -3.37 9.32 -18.01
N GLY A 105 -2.83 8.16 -17.72
CA GLY A 105 -1.40 7.84 -17.71
C GLY A 105 -1.02 6.91 -18.86
N GLY A 106 0.14 6.25 -18.71
CA GLY A 106 0.62 5.26 -19.66
C GLY A 106 1.32 5.83 -20.90
N GLU A 107 1.54 7.14 -20.94
CA GLU A 107 2.31 7.78 -22.00
C GLU A 107 3.76 7.98 -21.56
N VAL A 108 4.71 7.85 -22.48
CA VAL A 108 6.10 8.28 -22.22
C VAL A 108 6.15 9.80 -22.31
N VAL A 109 6.27 10.47 -21.15
CA VAL A 109 6.33 11.94 -21.09
C VAL A 109 7.75 12.49 -21.20
N TYR A 110 8.74 11.64 -20.88
CA TYR A 110 10.15 11.92 -21.11
C TYR A 110 10.94 10.62 -21.34
N GLN A 111 11.95 10.72 -22.18
CA GLN A 111 12.91 9.63 -22.43
C GLN A 111 14.25 10.25 -22.80
N GLY A 112 15.29 9.94 -22.03
CA GLY A 112 16.63 10.47 -22.28
C GLY A 112 17.51 10.57 -21.04
N PRO A 113 18.69 11.21 -21.13
CA PRO A 113 19.58 11.46 -20.00
C PRO A 113 18.97 12.50 -19.05
N ILE A 114 19.42 12.52 -17.78
CA ILE A 114 18.82 13.37 -16.74
C ILE A 114 18.87 14.87 -17.07
N GLU A 115 19.90 15.31 -17.79
CA GLU A 115 20.09 16.72 -18.15
C GLU A 115 18.95 17.25 -19.03
N GLY A 116 18.38 16.40 -19.86
CA GLY A 116 17.24 16.76 -20.72
C GLY A 116 15.89 16.79 -20.01
N LEU A 117 15.79 16.20 -18.82
CA LEU A 117 14.55 16.11 -18.06
C LEU A 117 13.98 17.50 -17.70
N VAL A 118 14.85 18.51 -17.56
CA VAL A 118 14.45 19.88 -17.25
C VAL A 118 13.47 20.46 -18.29
N ASN A 119 13.51 19.99 -19.53
CA ASN A 119 12.65 20.46 -20.62
C ASN A 119 11.32 19.72 -20.72
N ALA A 120 11.10 18.69 -19.90
CA ALA A 120 9.86 17.90 -19.91
C ALA A 120 8.73 18.61 -19.14
N GLU A 121 7.94 19.42 -19.81
CA GLU A 121 6.88 20.23 -19.20
C GLU A 121 5.73 19.38 -18.63
N ARG A 122 5.40 18.26 -19.29
CA ARG A 122 4.33 17.34 -18.87
C ARG A 122 4.73 16.37 -17.75
N SER A 123 6.01 16.28 -17.42
CA SER A 123 6.57 15.40 -16.43
C SER A 123 6.43 16.00 -15.01
N TYR A 124 5.71 15.34 -14.13
CA TYR A 124 5.70 15.70 -12.71
C TYR A 124 7.07 15.42 -12.06
N THR A 125 7.72 14.32 -12.41
CA THR A 125 9.08 14.01 -11.96
C THR A 125 10.02 15.17 -12.26
N ALA A 126 10.00 15.69 -13.49
CA ALA A 126 10.79 16.85 -13.89
C ALA A 126 10.48 18.10 -13.08
N LYS A 127 9.20 18.39 -12.83
CA LYS A 127 8.77 19.58 -12.08
C LYS A 127 9.31 19.59 -10.65
N TYR A 128 9.24 18.46 -9.95
CA TYR A 128 9.74 18.32 -8.60
C TYR A 128 11.27 18.28 -8.53
N LEU A 129 11.94 17.51 -9.38
CA LEU A 129 13.41 17.42 -9.42
C LEU A 129 14.10 18.74 -9.79
N THR A 130 13.43 19.60 -10.59
CA THR A 130 13.95 20.92 -10.97
C THR A 130 13.52 22.04 -10.01
N GLY A 131 12.66 21.73 -9.02
CA GLY A 131 12.13 22.72 -8.08
C GLY A 131 11.05 23.64 -8.66
N ARG A 132 10.54 23.39 -9.88
CA ARG A 132 9.40 24.13 -10.45
C ARG A 132 8.13 23.93 -9.63
N GLU A 133 7.97 22.74 -9.08
CA GLU A 133 6.96 22.43 -8.07
C GLU A 133 7.67 21.89 -6.80
N SER A 134 7.13 22.20 -5.64
CA SER A 134 7.66 21.71 -4.36
C SER A 134 6.54 21.61 -3.34
N ILE A 135 6.71 20.71 -2.37
CA ILE A 135 5.81 20.63 -1.23
C ILE A 135 6.18 21.76 -0.26
N PRO A 136 5.27 22.71 0.03
CA PRO A 136 5.61 23.85 0.84
C PRO A 136 5.90 23.42 2.28
N VAL A 137 7.03 23.86 2.81
CA VAL A 137 7.37 23.68 4.23
C VAL A 137 6.66 24.76 5.05
N PRO A 138 5.88 24.39 6.07
CA PRO A 138 5.19 25.37 6.91
C PRO A 138 6.19 26.32 7.57
N VAL A 139 5.95 27.63 7.45
CA VAL A 139 6.79 28.67 8.08
C VAL A 139 6.73 28.56 9.59
N GLN A 140 5.53 28.24 10.13
CA GLN A 140 5.34 28.08 11.57
C GLN A 140 4.86 26.65 11.88
N ARG A 141 5.52 26.02 12.84
CA ARG A 141 5.11 24.70 13.34
C ARG A 141 4.00 24.86 14.38
N ARG A 142 3.09 23.88 14.42
CA ARG A 142 2.00 23.86 15.40
C ARG A 142 2.59 23.70 16.81
N PRO A 143 2.27 24.60 17.78
CA PRO A 143 2.68 24.42 19.16
C PRO A 143 1.93 23.24 19.79
N TRP A 144 2.57 22.58 20.73
CA TRP A 144 1.98 21.50 21.50
C TRP A 144 2.25 21.68 22.99
N HIS A 145 1.34 21.20 23.83
CA HIS A 145 1.45 21.25 25.29
C HIS A 145 1.20 19.88 25.90
N ASN A 146 0.29 19.11 25.30
CA ASN A 146 -0.07 17.78 25.74
C ASN A 146 0.84 16.75 25.07
N TYR A 147 1.20 15.69 25.81
CA TYR A 147 2.04 14.61 25.31
C TYR A 147 1.78 13.31 26.07
N ILE A 148 2.15 12.20 25.45
CA ILE A 148 2.29 10.89 26.11
C ILE A 148 3.76 10.55 26.13
N GLU A 149 4.25 10.07 27.28
CA GLU A 149 5.66 9.73 27.46
C GLU A 149 5.83 8.25 27.77
N ILE A 150 6.74 7.63 27.05
CA ILE A 150 7.29 6.31 27.37
C ILE A 150 8.62 6.53 28.08
N GLU A 151 8.75 5.98 29.27
CA GLU A 151 9.96 6.04 30.08
C GLU A 151 10.58 4.64 30.17
N GLY A 152 11.91 4.56 30.02
CA GLY A 152 12.65 3.34 30.24
C GLY A 152 12.39 2.23 29.21
N ALA A 153 12.23 2.57 27.93
CA ALA A 153 12.03 1.57 26.88
C ALA A 153 13.34 0.79 26.61
N VAL A 154 13.30 -0.54 26.82
CA VAL A 154 14.46 -1.45 26.64
C VAL A 154 14.17 -2.62 25.70
N HIS A 155 13.08 -2.54 24.95
CA HIS A 155 12.67 -3.60 24.05
C HIS A 155 13.58 -3.70 22.82
N ASN A 156 13.97 -4.92 22.42
CA ASN A 156 14.91 -5.20 21.32
C ASN A 156 16.23 -4.41 21.48
N ASN A 157 16.52 -3.49 20.55
CA ASN A 157 17.75 -2.69 20.56
C ASN A 157 17.61 -1.33 21.26
N LEU A 158 16.46 -1.02 21.87
CA LEU A 158 16.25 0.21 22.62
C LEU A 158 17.07 0.21 23.91
N LYS A 159 17.71 1.33 24.21
CA LYS A 159 18.71 1.44 25.27
C LYS A 159 18.19 2.28 26.45
N ASN A 160 17.09 1.84 27.08
CA ASN A 160 16.51 2.54 28.22
C ASN A 160 16.18 4.00 27.87
N ILE A 161 15.46 4.18 26.74
CA ILE A 161 15.15 5.52 26.24
C ILE A 161 13.84 6.05 26.78
N ASN A 162 13.80 7.38 26.96
CA ASN A 162 12.58 8.12 27.30
C ASN A 162 12.17 8.93 26.07
N VAL A 163 10.90 8.82 25.67
CA VAL A 163 10.41 9.49 24.48
C VAL A 163 9.03 10.08 24.72
N ARG A 164 8.87 11.37 24.38
CA ARG A 164 7.59 12.09 24.36
C ARG A 164 6.99 12.10 23.00
N PHE A 165 5.72 11.75 22.94
CA PHE A 165 4.89 11.82 21.73
C PHE A 165 3.88 12.96 21.90
N PRO A 166 4.13 14.14 21.30
CA PRO A 166 3.22 15.26 21.35
C PRO A 166 1.85 14.92 20.77
N LEU A 167 0.78 15.40 21.40
CA LEU A 167 -0.58 15.21 20.91
C LEU A 167 -1.01 16.36 20.00
N TYR A 168 -1.98 16.08 19.11
CA TYR A 168 -2.58 17.05 18.17
C TYR A 168 -1.61 17.66 17.14
N VAL A 169 -0.45 17.02 16.95
CA VAL A 169 0.54 17.40 15.94
C VAL A 169 0.95 16.17 15.13
N MET A 170 1.49 16.39 13.94
CA MET A 170 2.12 15.34 13.16
C MET A 170 3.53 15.10 13.69
N THR A 171 3.79 13.91 14.23
CA THR A 171 5.10 13.49 14.71
C THR A 171 5.70 12.45 13.76
N VAL A 172 6.93 12.67 13.32
CA VAL A 172 7.69 11.75 12.46
C VAL A 172 8.80 11.09 13.26
N VAL A 173 8.83 9.75 13.27
CA VAL A 173 9.91 8.96 13.85
C VAL A 173 10.84 8.51 12.74
N THR A 174 12.05 9.03 12.71
CA THR A 174 13.05 8.80 11.66
C THR A 174 14.30 8.12 12.19
N GLY A 175 15.15 7.64 11.31
CA GLY A 175 16.43 6.96 11.61
C GLY A 175 16.72 5.83 10.63
N VAL A 176 17.96 5.37 10.60
CA VAL A 176 18.43 4.30 9.70
C VAL A 176 17.65 2.99 9.87
N SER A 177 17.68 2.12 8.85
CA SER A 177 17.04 0.81 8.93
C SER A 177 17.60 0.01 10.12
N GLY A 178 16.74 -0.68 10.86
CA GLY A 178 17.12 -1.42 12.08
C GLY A 178 17.44 -0.57 13.32
N SER A 179 17.26 0.77 13.30
CA SER A 179 17.54 1.63 14.47
C SER A 179 16.56 1.45 15.64
N GLY A 180 15.45 0.74 15.46
CA GLY A 180 14.47 0.49 16.52
C GLY A 180 13.18 1.31 16.42
N LYS A 181 12.94 2.01 15.29
CA LYS A 181 11.72 2.80 15.05
C LYS A 181 10.45 1.99 15.29
N SER A 182 10.32 0.84 14.63
CA SER A 182 9.16 -0.06 14.78
C SER A 182 9.06 -0.65 16.18
N SER A 183 10.21 -0.98 16.81
CA SER A 183 10.24 -1.45 18.20
C SER A 183 9.69 -0.40 19.15
N LEU A 184 10.05 0.87 18.96
CA LEU A 184 9.54 1.97 19.78
C LEU A 184 8.05 2.25 19.50
N VAL A 185 7.67 2.44 18.23
CA VAL A 185 6.33 2.92 17.88
C VAL A 185 5.29 1.82 17.93
N ARG A 186 5.56 0.67 17.29
CA ARG A 186 4.59 -0.43 17.20
C ARG A 186 4.62 -1.30 18.46
N ASP A 187 5.83 -1.80 18.84
CA ASP A 187 5.91 -2.83 19.84
C ASP A 187 5.83 -2.28 21.28
N VAL A 188 6.32 -1.06 21.52
CA VAL A 188 6.22 -0.42 22.84
C VAL A 188 5.03 0.54 22.89
N PHE A 189 5.04 1.64 22.12
CA PHE A 189 4.09 2.73 22.27
C PHE A 189 2.65 2.33 21.91
N TYR A 190 2.43 1.84 20.67
CA TYR A 190 1.09 1.43 20.24
C TYR A 190 0.51 0.32 21.13
N ARG A 191 1.28 -0.75 21.38
CA ARG A 191 0.80 -1.87 22.20
C ARG A 191 0.53 -1.48 23.65
N SER A 192 1.31 -0.55 24.21
CA SER A 192 1.06 -0.05 25.57
C SER A 192 -0.26 0.72 25.63
N LEU A 193 -0.54 1.54 24.64
CA LEU A 193 -1.81 2.27 24.55
C LEU A 193 -2.98 1.33 24.26
N ALA A 194 -2.84 0.40 23.32
CA ALA A 194 -3.89 -0.59 23.01
C ALA A 194 -4.32 -1.35 24.25
N ARG A 195 -3.37 -1.75 25.11
CA ARG A 195 -3.64 -2.40 26.39
C ARG A 195 -4.45 -1.50 27.36
N CYS A 196 -4.26 -0.17 27.32
CA CYS A 196 -5.05 0.75 28.12
C CYS A 196 -6.52 0.88 27.67
N TYR A 197 -6.84 0.44 26.45
CA TYR A 197 -8.18 0.50 25.83
C TYR A 197 -8.83 -0.89 25.70
N ASP A 198 -8.58 -1.80 26.62
CA ASP A 198 -9.19 -3.14 26.75
C ASP A 198 -8.80 -4.17 25.67
N ASP A 199 -7.70 -3.98 24.96
CA ASP A 199 -7.15 -5.05 24.13
C ASP A 199 -6.20 -5.95 24.98
N GLU A 200 -6.79 -6.78 25.81
CA GLU A 200 -6.06 -7.69 26.74
C GLU A 200 -5.15 -8.70 26.01
N GLY A 201 -5.36 -8.92 24.71
CA GLY A 201 -4.55 -9.84 23.89
C GLY A 201 -3.19 -9.27 23.48
N VAL A 202 -2.96 -7.96 23.62
CA VAL A 202 -1.76 -7.30 23.13
C VAL A 202 -0.74 -7.11 24.25
N MET A 203 0.39 -7.83 24.13
CA MET A 203 1.52 -7.66 25.06
C MET A 203 2.48 -6.60 24.53
N PRO A 204 2.70 -5.49 25.27
CA PRO A 204 3.67 -4.47 24.89
C PRO A 204 5.12 -4.97 25.09
N GLY A 205 6.04 -4.36 24.35
CA GLY A 205 7.46 -4.52 24.58
C GLY A 205 7.88 -3.98 25.95
N THR A 206 9.08 -4.28 26.38
CA THR A 206 9.57 -3.93 27.72
C THR A 206 9.84 -2.43 27.84
N TYR A 207 9.19 -1.78 28.82
CA TYR A 207 9.38 -0.38 29.19
C TYR A 207 9.13 -0.19 30.70
N GLY A 208 9.56 0.93 31.25
CA GLY A 208 9.38 1.23 32.68
C GLY A 208 7.98 1.79 32.98
N ARG A 209 7.61 2.89 32.32
CA ARG A 209 6.36 3.60 32.60
C ARG A 209 5.79 4.26 31.37
N LEU A 210 4.45 4.29 31.29
CA LEU A 210 3.65 5.13 30.39
C LEU A 210 3.06 6.26 31.22
N SER A 211 3.28 7.52 30.81
CA SER A 211 2.86 8.70 31.54
C SER A 211 2.34 9.79 30.60
N GLY A 212 1.88 10.91 31.17
CA GLY A 212 1.34 12.05 30.44
C GLY A 212 -0.17 11.96 30.20
N ASP A 213 -0.64 12.57 29.12
CA ASP A 213 -2.06 12.86 28.87
C ASP A 213 -2.79 11.70 28.16
N VAL A 214 -2.59 10.46 28.62
CA VAL A 214 -3.20 9.25 28.01
C VAL A 214 -4.72 9.36 27.95
N SER A 215 -5.36 9.93 28.96
CA SER A 215 -6.82 10.09 29.04
C SER A 215 -7.43 10.99 27.95
N LEU A 216 -6.64 11.82 27.28
CA LEU A 216 -7.09 12.64 26.16
C LEU A 216 -7.28 11.84 24.87
N MET A 217 -6.68 10.67 24.77
CA MET A 217 -6.88 9.78 23.62
C MET A 217 -8.20 9.02 23.78
N LYS A 218 -9.04 9.05 22.76
CA LYS A 218 -10.34 8.34 22.76
C LYS A 218 -10.29 7.04 21.95
N HIS A 219 -9.39 6.97 20.99
CA HIS A 219 -9.25 5.85 20.09
C HIS A 219 -7.83 5.77 19.59
N ILE A 220 -7.36 4.56 19.31
CA ILE A 220 -6.04 4.30 18.73
C ILE A 220 -6.20 3.38 17.53
N GLU A 221 -5.56 3.72 16.43
CA GLU A 221 -5.54 2.93 15.22
C GLU A 221 -4.10 2.78 14.73
N PHE A 222 -3.73 1.59 14.31
CA PHE A 222 -2.44 1.30 13.72
C PHE A 222 -2.64 0.85 12.27
N VAL A 223 -2.15 1.66 11.33
CA VAL A 223 -2.17 1.37 9.91
C VAL A 223 -0.77 0.94 9.49
N ASP A 224 -0.64 -0.26 8.98
CA ASP A 224 0.63 -0.83 8.50
C ASP A 224 0.67 -0.93 6.97
N GLN A 225 1.76 -1.48 6.44
CA GLN A 225 1.96 -1.69 5.00
C GLN A 225 1.40 -3.03 4.50
N ASN A 226 0.72 -3.79 5.36
CA ASN A 226 0.15 -5.07 4.95
C ASN A 226 -0.97 -4.85 3.91
N PRO A 227 -1.10 -5.75 2.93
CA PRO A 227 -2.20 -5.69 1.97
C PRO A 227 -3.56 -5.67 2.68
N ILE A 228 -4.48 -4.83 2.21
CA ILE A 228 -5.84 -4.70 2.75
C ILE A 228 -6.63 -6.01 2.65
N GLY A 229 -6.19 -6.95 1.80
CA GLY A 229 -6.79 -8.27 1.64
C GLY A 229 -5.92 -9.18 0.80
N HIS A 230 -6.06 -10.48 1.01
CA HIS A 230 -5.29 -11.52 0.32
C HIS A 230 -6.11 -12.24 -0.78
N SER A 231 -7.36 -11.84 -1.02
CA SER A 231 -8.22 -12.50 -2.01
C SER A 231 -8.51 -11.61 -3.20
N SER A 232 -8.73 -12.22 -4.37
CA SER A 232 -9.23 -11.57 -5.59
C SER A 232 -10.53 -10.78 -5.40
N ARG A 233 -11.23 -11.02 -4.29
CA ARG A 233 -12.50 -10.40 -3.91
C ARG A 233 -12.35 -9.17 -3.02
N SER A 234 -11.15 -8.93 -2.50
CA SER A 234 -10.85 -7.72 -1.72
C SER A 234 -10.67 -6.54 -2.67
N ASN A 235 -11.50 -5.53 -2.52
CA ASN A 235 -11.47 -4.32 -3.35
C ASN A 235 -11.81 -3.06 -2.52
N PRO A 236 -11.47 -1.86 -3.01
CA PRO A 236 -11.68 -0.61 -2.30
C PRO A 236 -13.13 -0.38 -1.86
N ALA A 237 -14.10 -0.66 -2.73
CA ALA A 237 -15.52 -0.45 -2.41
C ALA A 237 -16.00 -1.34 -1.27
N THR A 238 -15.53 -2.60 -1.22
CA THR A 238 -15.84 -3.53 -0.13
C THR A 238 -15.17 -3.10 1.17
N TYR A 239 -13.90 -2.74 1.11
CA TYR A 239 -13.14 -2.31 2.29
C TYR A 239 -13.76 -1.09 2.95
N LEU A 240 -14.14 -0.09 2.18
CA LEU A 240 -14.82 1.13 2.65
C LEU A 240 -16.30 0.89 2.98
N LYS A 241 -16.82 -0.33 2.82
CA LYS A 241 -18.24 -0.68 2.97
C LYS A 241 -19.17 0.13 2.05
N ALA A 242 -18.65 0.75 1.01
CA ALA A 242 -19.43 1.46 0.00
C ALA A 242 -20.29 0.47 -0.81
N PHE A 243 -19.75 -0.72 -1.08
CA PHE A 243 -20.43 -1.78 -1.80
C PHE A 243 -21.70 -2.27 -1.08
N ASP A 244 -21.73 -2.25 0.26
CA ASP A 244 -22.93 -2.61 1.03
C ASP A 244 -24.11 -1.66 0.75
N GLU A 245 -23.85 -0.37 0.63
CA GLU A 245 -24.87 0.62 0.31
C GLU A 245 -25.29 0.53 -1.17
N ILE A 246 -24.34 0.27 -2.09
CA ILE A 246 -24.62 0.03 -3.51
C ILE A 246 -25.56 -1.17 -3.66
N ARG A 247 -25.27 -2.30 -3.01
CA ARG A 247 -26.13 -3.50 -3.06
C ARG A 247 -27.55 -3.24 -2.57
N LYS A 248 -27.71 -2.47 -1.50
CA LYS A 248 -29.03 -2.07 -0.97
C LYS A 248 -29.78 -1.22 -1.99
N LEU A 249 -29.08 -0.25 -2.61
CA LEU A 249 -29.66 0.63 -3.63
C LEU A 249 -30.20 -0.16 -4.84
N PHE A 250 -29.46 -1.18 -5.29
CA PHE A 250 -29.92 -2.06 -6.37
C PHE A 250 -31.10 -2.93 -5.95
N ALA A 251 -31.11 -3.46 -4.73
CA ALA A 251 -32.23 -4.25 -4.22
C ALA A 251 -33.53 -3.42 -4.05
N GLU A 252 -33.43 -2.11 -3.90
CA GLU A 252 -34.57 -1.20 -3.83
C GLU A 252 -35.20 -0.89 -5.19
N GLN A 253 -34.56 -1.24 -6.31
CA GLN A 253 -35.09 -1.00 -7.64
C GLN A 253 -36.34 -1.84 -7.90
N GLN A 254 -37.27 -1.32 -8.71
CA GLN A 254 -38.54 -1.96 -9.00
C GLN A 254 -38.35 -3.35 -9.62
N ALA A 255 -37.44 -3.49 -10.57
CA ALA A 255 -37.11 -4.76 -11.21
C ALA A 255 -36.60 -5.80 -10.18
N ALA A 256 -35.71 -5.40 -9.28
CA ALA A 256 -35.19 -6.27 -8.23
C ALA A 256 -36.33 -6.76 -7.29
N LYS A 257 -37.22 -5.87 -6.90
CA LYS A 257 -38.39 -6.22 -6.06
C LYS A 257 -39.34 -7.18 -6.76
N GLN A 258 -39.60 -7.00 -8.05
CA GLN A 258 -40.43 -7.89 -8.85
C GLN A 258 -39.84 -9.30 -8.97
N MET A 259 -38.51 -9.39 -9.09
CA MET A 259 -37.78 -10.66 -9.17
C MET A 259 -37.46 -11.27 -7.78
N GLY A 260 -37.80 -10.57 -6.68
CA GLY A 260 -37.52 -11.03 -5.32
C GLY A 260 -36.04 -10.98 -4.93
N PHE A 261 -35.24 -10.16 -5.61
CA PHE A 261 -33.81 -10.03 -5.35
C PHE A 261 -33.55 -9.15 -4.14
N THR A 262 -32.88 -9.71 -3.15
CA THR A 262 -32.38 -8.99 -1.97
C THR A 262 -30.97 -8.46 -2.22
N ALA A 263 -30.43 -7.63 -1.31
CA ALA A 263 -29.06 -7.13 -1.40
C ALA A 263 -27.98 -8.23 -1.48
N ALA A 264 -28.31 -9.46 -1.06
CA ALA A 264 -27.41 -10.61 -1.17
C ALA A 264 -27.18 -11.04 -2.63
N TYR A 265 -28.18 -10.93 -3.48
CA TYR A 265 -28.09 -11.28 -4.90
C TYR A 265 -27.12 -10.36 -5.66
N PHE A 266 -26.95 -9.13 -5.21
CA PHE A 266 -25.98 -8.16 -5.79
C PHE A 266 -24.59 -8.28 -5.18
N SER A 267 -24.25 -9.43 -4.57
CA SER A 267 -22.93 -9.72 -4.03
C SER A 267 -22.23 -10.78 -4.86
N PHE A 268 -21.01 -10.49 -5.30
CA PHE A 268 -20.15 -11.49 -5.95
C PHE A 268 -19.48 -12.45 -4.95
N ASN A 269 -19.65 -12.22 -3.64
CA ASN A 269 -19.07 -13.05 -2.58
C ASN A 269 -20.02 -14.15 -2.06
N VAL A 270 -21.31 -14.01 -2.30
CA VAL A 270 -22.36 -14.87 -1.75
C VAL A 270 -23.09 -15.59 -2.90
N GLU A 271 -23.55 -16.81 -2.66
CA GLU A 271 -24.37 -17.54 -3.63
C GLU A 271 -25.71 -16.86 -3.85
N GLY A 272 -26.25 -17.03 -5.06
CA GLY A 272 -27.50 -16.43 -5.49
C GLY A 272 -27.34 -15.69 -6.81
N GLY A 273 -26.76 -14.49 -6.80
CA GLY A 273 -26.62 -13.67 -8.00
C GLY A 273 -25.25 -13.71 -8.66
N ARG A 274 -24.23 -14.29 -8.02
CA ARG A 274 -22.88 -14.43 -8.62
C ARG A 274 -22.86 -15.46 -9.74
N CYS A 275 -21.97 -15.30 -10.70
CA CYS A 275 -21.67 -16.32 -11.71
C CYS A 275 -21.25 -17.62 -11.01
N GLU A 276 -21.84 -18.75 -11.42
CA GLU A 276 -21.58 -20.04 -10.81
C GLU A 276 -20.24 -20.63 -11.23
N GLU A 277 -19.82 -20.39 -12.47
CA GLU A 277 -18.56 -20.91 -13.01
C GLU A 277 -17.34 -20.29 -12.33
N CYS A 278 -17.19 -18.96 -12.38
CA CYS A 278 -16.08 -18.27 -11.73
C CYS A 278 -16.35 -17.96 -10.25
N LYS A 279 -17.50 -18.34 -9.71
CA LYS A 279 -17.90 -18.07 -8.31
C LYS A 279 -17.78 -16.62 -7.90
N GLY A 280 -17.92 -15.69 -8.87
CA GLY A 280 -17.87 -14.24 -8.64
C GLY A 280 -16.49 -13.60 -8.83
N ASP A 281 -15.47 -14.34 -9.23
CA ASP A 281 -14.12 -13.79 -9.47
C ASP A 281 -14.02 -13.04 -10.81
N GLY A 282 -14.90 -13.37 -11.77
CA GLY A 282 -14.88 -12.81 -13.12
C GLY A 282 -13.80 -13.43 -14.02
N THR A 283 -12.86 -14.14 -13.44
CA THR A 283 -11.75 -14.81 -14.13
C THR A 283 -11.63 -16.24 -13.68
N ILE A 284 -10.97 -17.06 -14.51
CA ILE A 284 -10.62 -18.44 -14.22
C ILE A 284 -9.10 -18.54 -14.29
N THR A 285 -8.50 -19.06 -13.22
CA THR A 285 -7.06 -19.29 -13.15
C THR A 285 -6.77 -20.73 -13.59
N VAL A 286 -5.93 -20.88 -14.60
CA VAL A 286 -5.41 -22.19 -15.05
C VAL A 286 -4.02 -22.35 -14.49
N GLU A 287 -3.89 -23.23 -13.50
CA GLU A 287 -2.59 -23.53 -12.87
C GLU A 287 -1.67 -24.28 -13.87
N MET A 288 -0.47 -23.76 -14.04
CA MET A 288 0.55 -24.31 -14.92
C MET A 288 1.70 -24.89 -14.11
N GLN A 289 2.01 -26.19 -14.27
CA GLN A 289 3.04 -26.87 -13.45
C GLN A 289 4.46 -26.31 -13.58
N PHE A 290 4.78 -25.61 -14.67
CA PHE A 290 6.16 -25.16 -14.97
C PHE A 290 6.23 -23.69 -15.46
N MET A 291 5.11 -22.98 -15.48
CA MET A 291 5.01 -21.57 -15.89
C MET A 291 4.09 -20.81 -14.94
N ALA A 292 4.07 -19.49 -15.05
CA ALA A 292 3.13 -18.67 -14.30
C ALA A 292 1.68 -19.04 -14.66
N ASP A 293 0.79 -19.01 -13.69
CA ASP A 293 -0.63 -19.32 -13.87
C ASP A 293 -1.25 -18.38 -14.91
N LEU A 294 -2.09 -18.96 -15.77
CA LEU A 294 -2.80 -18.22 -16.81
C LEU A 294 -4.17 -17.78 -16.27
N VAL A 295 -4.40 -16.46 -16.20
CA VAL A 295 -5.68 -15.90 -15.78
C VAL A 295 -6.48 -15.49 -17.00
N LEU A 296 -7.63 -16.13 -17.22
CA LEU A 296 -8.51 -15.88 -18.35
C LEU A 296 -9.85 -15.28 -17.88
N PRO A 297 -10.48 -14.39 -18.66
CA PRO A 297 -11.86 -13.98 -18.39
C PRO A 297 -12.79 -15.19 -18.37
N CYS A 298 -13.73 -15.23 -17.43
CA CYS A 298 -14.75 -16.29 -17.38
C CYS A 298 -15.64 -16.21 -18.62
N GLU A 299 -15.79 -17.33 -19.33
CA GLU A 299 -16.59 -17.39 -20.56
C GLU A 299 -18.09 -17.20 -20.30
N SER A 300 -18.63 -17.68 -19.18
CA SER A 300 -20.05 -17.53 -18.84
C SER A 300 -20.46 -16.10 -18.54
N CYS A 301 -19.67 -15.37 -17.79
CA CYS A 301 -20.04 -14.02 -17.38
C CYS A 301 -19.25 -12.92 -18.09
N HIS A 302 -18.31 -13.26 -18.95
CA HIS A 302 -17.44 -12.33 -19.68
C HIS A 302 -16.79 -11.28 -18.76
N GLY A 303 -16.33 -11.72 -17.59
CA GLY A 303 -15.71 -10.85 -16.59
C GLY A 303 -16.69 -10.09 -15.67
N LYS A 304 -17.99 -10.12 -15.93
CA LYS A 304 -19.01 -9.32 -15.20
C LYS A 304 -19.34 -9.83 -13.79
N ARG A 305 -18.89 -11.03 -13.40
CA ARG A 305 -19.01 -11.63 -12.05
C ARG A 305 -20.41 -12.07 -11.64
N PHE A 306 -21.48 -11.62 -12.30
CA PHE A 306 -22.89 -11.86 -11.97
C PHE A 306 -23.59 -12.68 -13.04
N LYS A 307 -24.73 -13.28 -12.66
CA LYS A 307 -25.67 -13.93 -13.57
C LYS A 307 -26.35 -12.87 -14.46
N PRO A 308 -26.82 -13.27 -15.69
CA PRO A 308 -27.50 -12.36 -16.58
C PRO A 308 -28.71 -11.66 -15.97
N ASP A 309 -29.56 -12.40 -15.22
CA ASP A 309 -30.77 -11.89 -14.59
C ASP A 309 -30.48 -10.72 -13.62
N ILE A 310 -29.33 -10.79 -12.92
CA ILE A 310 -28.91 -9.72 -12.00
C ILE A 310 -28.49 -8.46 -12.75
N LEU A 311 -27.91 -8.65 -13.95
CA LEU A 311 -27.47 -7.55 -14.80
C LEU A 311 -28.63 -6.83 -15.51
N GLU A 312 -29.83 -7.42 -15.53
CA GLU A 312 -31.05 -6.75 -16.02
C GLU A 312 -31.55 -5.66 -15.05
N VAL A 313 -31.13 -5.73 -13.78
CA VAL A 313 -31.49 -4.69 -12.81
C VAL A 313 -30.58 -3.49 -12.98
N GLU A 314 -31.18 -2.36 -13.34
CA GLU A 314 -30.48 -1.12 -13.56
C GLU A 314 -30.85 -0.05 -12.54
N TYR A 315 -29.85 0.74 -12.19
CA TYR A 315 -30.01 2.02 -11.49
C TYR A 315 -29.50 3.14 -12.39
N ARG A 316 -30.40 4.03 -12.82
CA ARG A 316 -30.08 5.15 -13.73
C ARG A 316 -29.38 4.70 -15.03
N GLY A 317 -29.84 3.60 -15.63
CA GLY A 317 -29.28 3.05 -16.85
C GLY A 317 -27.91 2.36 -16.71
N LYS A 318 -27.53 2.00 -15.49
CA LYS A 318 -26.31 1.24 -15.18
C LYS A 318 -26.65 0.02 -14.36
N ASN A 319 -26.15 -1.15 -14.75
CA ASN A 319 -26.24 -2.35 -13.96
C ASN A 319 -25.13 -2.39 -12.89
N ILE A 320 -25.19 -3.40 -12.01
CA ILE A 320 -24.24 -3.52 -10.91
C ILE A 320 -22.78 -3.69 -11.38
N ALA A 321 -22.55 -4.41 -12.49
CA ALA A 321 -21.20 -4.58 -13.04
C ALA A 321 -20.68 -3.27 -13.62
N ASP A 322 -21.51 -2.50 -14.35
CA ASP A 322 -21.11 -1.19 -14.88
C ASP A 322 -20.72 -0.22 -13.76
N VAL A 323 -21.42 -0.25 -12.62
CA VAL A 323 -21.09 0.58 -11.45
C VAL A 323 -19.78 0.14 -10.81
N LEU A 324 -19.53 -1.17 -10.73
CA LEU A 324 -18.29 -1.70 -10.19
C LEU A 324 -17.08 -1.39 -11.08
N ASP A 325 -17.28 -1.25 -12.38
CA ASP A 325 -16.24 -0.89 -13.34
C ASP A 325 -15.95 0.62 -13.41
N MET A 326 -16.70 1.43 -12.66
CA MET A 326 -16.42 2.86 -12.55
C MET A 326 -15.12 3.11 -11.79
N THR A 327 -14.39 4.14 -12.22
CA THR A 327 -13.34 4.72 -11.38
C THR A 327 -13.95 5.42 -10.17
N VAL A 328 -13.15 5.67 -9.13
CA VAL A 328 -13.62 6.41 -7.94
C VAL A 328 -14.23 7.75 -8.33
N ASN A 329 -13.62 8.51 -9.24
CA ASN A 329 -14.16 9.78 -9.73
C ASN A 329 -15.52 9.61 -10.40
N GLN A 330 -15.63 8.66 -11.33
CA GLN A 330 -16.89 8.39 -12.03
C GLN A 330 -18.00 7.95 -11.08
N ALA A 331 -17.67 7.09 -10.10
CA ALA A 331 -18.63 6.65 -9.10
C ALA A 331 -19.09 7.80 -8.19
N VAL A 332 -18.17 8.65 -7.73
CA VAL A 332 -18.52 9.82 -6.92
C VAL A 332 -19.39 10.80 -7.71
N GLU A 333 -19.07 11.07 -8.97
CA GLU A 333 -19.88 11.92 -9.86
C GLU A 333 -21.28 11.33 -10.07
N PHE A 334 -21.35 10.05 -10.47
CA PHE A 334 -22.60 9.33 -10.74
C PHE A 334 -23.56 9.34 -9.54
N PHE A 335 -23.05 9.08 -8.33
CA PHE A 335 -23.90 9.09 -7.13
C PHE A 335 -24.15 10.50 -6.58
N SER A 336 -23.33 11.49 -6.88
CA SER A 336 -23.54 12.89 -6.45
C SER A 336 -24.66 13.60 -7.19
N GLU A 337 -25.01 13.16 -8.39
CA GLU A 337 -26.12 13.72 -9.18
C GLU A 337 -27.50 13.44 -8.54
N SER A 338 -27.58 12.49 -7.61
CA SER A 338 -28.78 12.19 -6.86
C SER A 338 -28.69 12.72 -5.44
N SER A 339 -29.82 13.22 -4.91
CA SER A 339 -29.91 13.75 -3.55
C SER A 339 -30.33 12.72 -2.50
N GLY A 340 -30.46 11.46 -2.86
CA GLY A 340 -30.89 10.37 -1.99
C GLY A 340 -29.96 10.10 -0.79
N THR A 341 -30.49 9.50 0.24
CA THR A 341 -29.72 9.22 1.47
C THR A 341 -28.69 8.12 1.25
N ALA A 342 -29.01 7.12 0.42
CA ALA A 342 -28.11 6.01 0.11
C ALA A 342 -26.92 6.50 -0.71
N GLU A 343 -27.15 7.32 -1.73
CA GLU A 343 -26.14 7.87 -2.60
C GLU A 343 -25.18 8.79 -1.83
N LYS A 344 -25.70 9.65 -0.95
CA LYS A 344 -24.86 10.48 -0.06
C LYS A 344 -23.95 9.64 0.82
N LYS A 345 -24.41 8.48 1.30
CA LYS A 345 -23.57 7.56 2.07
C LYS A 345 -22.48 6.93 1.20
N ILE A 346 -22.81 6.52 -0.04
CA ILE A 346 -21.84 5.96 -0.98
C ILE A 346 -20.75 6.99 -1.28
N VAL A 347 -21.14 8.22 -1.65
CA VAL A 347 -20.20 9.32 -1.92
C VAL A 347 -19.30 9.59 -0.72
N ARG A 348 -19.88 9.70 0.48
CA ARG A 348 -19.12 9.93 1.72
C ARG A 348 -18.08 8.84 1.98
N ARG A 349 -18.34 7.59 1.60
CA ARG A 349 -17.41 6.48 1.78
C ARG A 349 -16.34 6.43 0.69
N LEU A 350 -16.65 6.85 -0.54
CA LEU A 350 -15.70 6.86 -1.65
C LEU A 350 -14.80 8.10 -1.67
N LYS A 351 -15.29 9.24 -1.18
CA LYS A 351 -14.54 10.51 -1.21
C LYS A 351 -13.13 10.43 -0.59
N PRO A 352 -12.89 9.73 0.53
CA PRO A 352 -11.54 9.60 1.07
C PRO A 352 -10.52 9.01 0.09
N LEU A 353 -10.95 8.16 -0.88
CA LEU A 353 -10.04 7.66 -1.92
C LEU A 353 -9.60 8.77 -2.88
N GLN A 354 -10.48 9.73 -3.18
CA GLN A 354 -10.09 10.91 -3.97
C GLN A 354 -9.09 11.78 -3.20
N ASP A 355 -9.34 11.97 -1.90
CA ASP A 355 -8.51 12.83 -1.04
C ASP A 355 -7.08 12.29 -0.88
N VAL A 356 -6.88 10.97 -1.00
CA VAL A 356 -5.54 10.33 -0.97
C VAL A 356 -4.96 10.07 -2.36
N GLY A 357 -5.54 10.64 -3.42
CA GLY A 357 -5.00 10.54 -4.79
C GLY A 357 -5.36 9.26 -5.55
N LEU A 358 -6.26 8.43 -5.04
CA LEU A 358 -6.71 7.18 -5.68
C LEU A 358 -7.97 7.39 -6.54
N SER A 359 -8.10 8.54 -7.15
CA SER A 359 -9.31 8.95 -7.89
C SER A 359 -9.56 8.17 -9.18
N LEU A 360 -8.51 7.61 -9.79
CA LEU A 360 -8.56 6.94 -11.09
C LEU A 360 -8.56 5.41 -11.01
N ILE A 361 -8.41 4.81 -9.84
CA ILE A 361 -8.58 3.36 -9.68
C ILE A 361 -10.06 2.98 -9.81
N HIS A 362 -10.34 1.77 -10.27
CA HIS A 362 -11.69 1.24 -10.29
C HIS A 362 -12.12 0.85 -8.87
N ILE A 363 -13.39 1.10 -8.53
CA ILE A 363 -13.89 0.80 -7.17
C ILE A 363 -13.90 -0.69 -6.86
N SER A 364 -13.92 -1.55 -7.88
CA SER A 364 -13.84 -3.01 -7.78
C SER A 364 -12.45 -3.58 -8.11
N GLU A 365 -11.45 -2.72 -8.34
CA GLU A 365 -10.09 -3.19 -8.61
C GLU A 365 -9.61 -4.07 -7.46
N PRO A 366 -9.18 -5.33 -7.72
CA PRO A 366 -8.66 -6.17 -6.67
C PRO A 366 -7.46 -5.48 -6.03
N THR A 367 -7.45 -5.42 -4.70
CA THR A 367 -6.25 -5.03 -3.98
C THR A 367 -5.22 -6.11 -4.27
N ARG A 368 -4.27 -5.82 -5.15
CA ARG A 368 -3.25 -6.78 -5.57
C ARG A 368 -2.60 -7.38 -4.33
N PRO A 369 -2.64 -8.71 -4.13
CA PRO A 369 -1.61 -9.33 -3.34
C PRO A 369 -0.31 -9.01 -4.06
N ILE A 370 0.64 -8.43 -3.37
CA ILE A 370 2.02 -8.38 -3.86
C ILE A 370 2.42 -9.86 -3.91
N SER A 371 2.25 -10.49 -5.06
CA SER A 371 2.79 -11.80 -5.32
C SER A 371 4.29 -11.61 -5.44
N ILE A 372 4.95 -11.76 -4.32
CA ILE A 372 6.38 -12.03 -4.32
C ILE A 372 6.47 -13.50 -4.71
N SER A 373 6.64 -13.75 -5.99
CA SER A 373 7.10 -15.03 -6.50
C SER A 373 8.61 -15.14 -6.30
#